data_b50f655fe7a13e42b42461e99557eeec
#
_entry.id   b50f655fe7a13e42b42461e99557eeec
#
_cell.length_a   1.000
_cell.length_b   1.000
_cell.length_c   1.000
_cell.angle_alpha   90.00
_cell.angle_beta   90.00
_cell.angle_gamma   90.00
#
_symmetry.space_group_name_H-M   'P 1'
#
loop_
_entity.id
_entity.type
_entity.pdbx_description
1 polymer ?
#
loop_
_entity_poly.entity_id
_entity_poly.type
_entity_poly.pdbx_seq_one_letter_code
_entity_poly.pdbx_strand_id
1 'polypeptide(L)'
;MRQLKITKQVTNRDTPSLDKYLQEIGRVELISPEDEVVLARKIKAGDNEALKKLVKANLRFVVSVAKQYQNQGITLPDLINEGNLGLMKAAQRFDETRGFKFISYAVWWIRQAILQALAEQSRIVRLPVNKIGSINRINRAFARLEQTYEREPSSQEIAEMLEMVPEDVKEALKTNGRTVSMDAPISSEEDNTMYDVIPSNDAPSPDRNLINESLAYEIERTLCTLSPRESKVLKLYFGLGMKHPFTLEEIGEELSLTRERVRQIKEKAIKRIQFTTRCRILKTYLG
;
A
#
# COMPACT_ATOMS: atom_id res chain seq x y z
N MET A 1 -28.83 16.61 7.30
CA MET A 1 -27.52 17.29 7.24
C MET A 1 -27.18 17.86 8.60
N ARG A 2 -26.08 17.48 9.25
CA ARG A 2 -25.66 18.12 10.51
C ARG A 2 -25.20 19.53 10.22
N GLN A 3 -25.83 20.51 10.91
CA GLN A 3 -25.36 21.89 10.92
C GLN A 3 -23.90 21.94 11.41
N LEU A 4 -23.07 22.72 10.72
CA LEU A 4 -21.67 22.94 11.09
C LEU A 4 -21.62 23.68 12.43
N LYS A 5 -21.36 22.97 13.53
CA LYS A 5 -21.01 23.60 14.81
C LYS A 5 -19.51 23.89 14.79
N ILE A 6 -19.16 25.15 14.61
CA ILE A 6 -17.76 25.62 14.74
C ILE A 6 -17.45 25.68 16.23
N THR A 7 -16.81 24.64 16.74
CA THR A 7 -16.23 24.64 18.10
C THR A 7 -14.91 25.40 18.09
N LYS A 8 -14.64 26.22 19.09
CA LYS A 8 -13.35 26.90 19.27
C LYS A 8 -12.28 25.85 19.62
N GLN A 9 -11.63 25.30 18.61
CA GLN A 9 -10.47 24.42 18.80
C GLN A 9 -9.18 25.24 18.83
N VAL A 10 -8.31 24.93 19.77
CA VAL A 10 -6.98 25.53 19.84
C VAL A 10 -6.19 25.07 18.62
N THR A 11 -5.53 26.00 17.93
CA THR A 11 -4.67 25.67 16.78
C THR A 11 -3.29 25.34 17.29
N ASN A 12 -2.81 24.11 17.07
CA ASN A 12 -1.39 23.80 17.21
C ASN A 12 -0.60 24.61 16.18
N ARG A 13 0.35 25.40 16.66
CA ARG A 13 1.17 26.30 15.84
C ARG A 13 2.54 25.66 15.64
N ASP A 14 2.57 24.50 14.98
CA ASP A 14 3.76 23.68 14.90
C ASP A 14 4.83 24.24 13.92
N THR A 15 4.43 25.17 13.05
CA THR A 15 5.35 25.74 12.05
C THR A 15 5.32 27.27 12.04
N PRO A 16 6.51 27.95 12.02
CA PRO A 16 6.59 29.40 11.96
C PRO A 16 5.88 30.01 10.74
N SER A 17 5.82 29.26 9.63
CA SER A 17 5.13 29.68 8.40
C SER A 17 3.61 29.79 8.59
N LEU A 18 3.02 28.83 9.31
CA LEU A 18 1.59 28.85 9.63
C LEU A 18 1.25 30.03 10.54
N ASP A 19 2.09 30.32 11.54
CA ASP A 19 1.88 31.46 12.43
C ASP A 19 1.87 32.78 11.68
N LYS A 20 2.84 32.97 10.77
CA LYS A 20 2.91 34.17 9.93
C LYS A 20 1.66 34.30 9.07
N TYR A 21 1.23 33.20 8.43
CA TYR A 21 0.00 33.17 7.64
C TYR A 21 -1.23 33.56 8.47
N LEU A 22 -1.39 32.98 9.67
CA LEU A 22 -2.51 33.28 10.55
C LEU A 22 -2.52 34.73 11.02
N GLN A 23 -1.34 35.33 11.25
CA GLN A 23 -1.23 36.75 11.58
C GLN A 23 -1.61 37.63 10.37
N GLU A 24 -1.18 37.30 9.17
CA GLU A 24 -1.52 38.05 7.96
C GLU A 24 -3.01 38.05 7.66
N ILE A 25 -3.67 36.87 7.71
CA ILE A 25 -5.11 36.80 7.48
C ILE A 25 -5.92 37.46 8.59
N GLY A 26 -5.36 37.52 9.81
CA GLY A 26 -5.99 38.18 10.97
C GLY A 26 -6.11 39.71 10.82
N ARG A 27 -5.22 40.32 10.04
CA ARG A 27 -5.20 41.77 9.78
C ARG A 27 -6.18 42.23 8.70
N VAL A 28 -6.70 41.27 7.92
CA VAL A 28 -7.65 41.61 6.84
C VAL A 28 -9.02 41.92 7.41
N GLU A 29 -9.57 43.02 7.01
CA GLU A 29 -10.94 43.46 7.41
C GLU A 29 -12.01 42.56 6.79
N LEU A 30 -13.08 42.36 7.51
CA LEU A 30 -14.27 41.65 7.05
C LEU A 30 -15.04 42.51 6.06
N ILE A 31 -15.61 41.89 5.04
CA ILE A 31 -16.43 42.55 4.00
C ILE A 31 -17.89 42.57 4.44
N SER A 32 -18.60 43.69 4.16
CA SER A 32 -20.01 43.78 4.37
C SER A 32 -20.80 42.97 3.33
N PRO A 33 -22.06 42.53 3.63
CA PRO A 33 -22.87 41.82 2.63
C PRO A 33 -23.14 42.62 1.36
N GLU A 34 -23.20 43.94 1.46
CA GLU A 34 -23.41 44.86 0.33
C GLU A 34 -22.17 44.88 -0.58
N ASP A 35 -20.98 44.96 0.03
CA ASP A 35 -19.70 44.86 -0.72
C ASP A 35 -19.48 43.51 -1.37
N GLU A 36 -19.97 42.40 -0.74
CA GLU A 36 -19.94 41.05 -1.37
C GLU A 36 -20.65 41.05 -2.72
N VAL A 37 -21.80 41.69 -2.82
CA VAL A 37 -22.60 41.80 -4.05
C VAL A 37 -21.88 42.62 -5.11
N VAL A 38 -21.28 43.75 -4.71
CA VAL A 38 -20.55 44.63 -5.62
C VAL A 38 -19.31 43.90 -6.17
N LEU A 39 -18.54 43.21 -5.30
CA LEU A 39 -17.39 42.43 -5.70
C LEU A 39 -17.77 41.27 -6.61
N ALA A 40 -18.89 40.55 -6.32
CA ALA A 40 -19.36 39.46 -7.15
C ALA A 40 -19.68 39.90 -8.58
N ARG A 41 -20.32 41.07 -8.75
CA ARG A 41 -20.59 41.67 -10.07
C ARG A 41 -19.30 41.98 -10.82
N LYS A 42 -18.29 42.54 -10.15
CA LYS A 42 -16.99 42.83 -10.76
C LYS A 42 -16.25 41.55 -11.16
N ILE A 43 -16.32 40.49 -10.36
CA ILE A 43 -15.76 39.19 -10.68
C ILE A 43 -16.37 38.59 -11.94
N LYS A 44 -17.70 38.69 -12.10
CA LYS A 44 -18.40 38.27 -13.34
C LYS A 44 -17.94 39.08 -14.55
N ALA A 45 -17.56 40.36 -14.36
CA ALA A 45 -16.99 41.20 -15.42
C ALA A 45 -15.52 40.91 -15.71
N GLY A 46 -14.89 39.95 -14.97
CA GLY A 46 -13.49 39.53 -15.19
C GLY A 46 -12.44 40.27 -14.34
N ASP A 47 -12.83 41.01 -13.31
CA ASP A 47 -11.92 41.71 -12.43
C ASP A 47 -11.24 40.77 -11.42
N ASN A 48 -9.94 40.52 -11.63
CA ASN A 48 -9.12 39.69 -10.77
C ASN A 48 -8.79 40.36 -9.41
N GLU A 49 -8.78 41.67 -9.32
CA GLU A 49 -8.52 42.37 -8.05
C GLU A 49 -9.73 42.23 -7.11
N ALA A 50 -10.93 42.30 -7.64
CA ALA A 50 -12.15 42.03 -6.90
C ALA A 50 -12.17 40.58 -6.38
N LEU A 51 -11.73 39.60 -7.20
CA LEU A 51 -11.60 38.22 -6.79
C LEU A 51 -10.62 38.07 -5.61
N LYS A 52 -9.43 38.64 -5.72
CA LYS A 52 -8.42 38.60 -4.66
C LYS A 52 -8.96 39.23 -3.36
N LYS A 53 -9.67 40.34 -3.44
CA LYS A 53 -10.25 41.03 -2.27
C LYS A 53 -11.28 40.15 -1.57
N LEU A 54 -12.25 39.59 -2.33
CA LEU A 54 -13.28 38.70 -1.79
C LEU A 54 -12.68 37.43 -1.13
N VAL A 55 -11.67 36.80 -1.79
CA VAL A 55 -11.00 35.61 -1.26
C VAL A 55 -10.24 35.94 0.02
N LYS A 56 -9.40 37.01 0.02
CA LYS A 56 -8.60 37.39 1.19
C LYS A 56 -9.45 37.60 2.44
N ALA A 57 -10.59 38.29 2.33
CA ALA A 57 -11.46 38.55 3.46
C ALA A 57 -12.09 37.28 4.06
N ASN A 58 -12.18 36.19 3.27
CA ASN A 58 -12.81 34.94 3.69
C ASN A 58 -11.83 33.83 4.07
N LEU A 59 -10.50 34.06 4.01
CA LEU A 59 -9.48 33.05 4.38
C LEU A 59 -9.61 32.56 5.82
N ARG A 60 -9.97 33.43 6.75
CA ARG A 60 -10.20 33.06 8.15
C ARG A 60 -11.29 31.99 8.31
N PHE A 61 -12.29 32.03 7.46
CA PHE A 61 -13.36 31.04 7.45
C PHE A 61 -12.85 29.68 6.96
N VAL A 62 -12.01 29.65 5.93
CA VAL A 62 -11.38 28.41 5.44
C VAL A 62 -10.61 27.71 6.56
N VAL A 63 -9.83 28.46 7.34
CA VAL A 63 -9.09 27.90 8.50
C VAL A 63 -10.02 27.24 9.50
N SER A 64 -11.18 27.87 9.81
CA SER A 64 -12.14 27.30 10.74
C SER A 64 -12.78 25.99 10.24
N VAL A 65 -12.97 25.86 8.93
CA VAL A 65 -13.47 24.62 8.30
C VAL A 65 -12.35 23.58 8.26
N ALA A 66 -11.13 23.93 7.83
CA ALA A 66 -9.99 23.02 7.72
C ALA A 66 -9.63 22.35 9.08
N LYS A 67 -9.75 23.09 10.19
CA LYS A 67 -9.53 22.55 11.54
C LYS A 67 -10.40 21.33 11.88
N GLN A 68 -11.59 21.21 11.30
CA GLN A 68 -12.48 20.06 11.56
C GLN A 68 -11.99 18.76 10.93
N TYR A 69 -11.04 18.86 9.98
CA TYR A 69 -10.47 17.74 9.23
C TYR A 69 -9.01 17.44 9.60
N GLN A 70 -8.52 18.02 10.71
CA GLN A 70 -7.18 17.71 11.23
C GLN A 70 -7.03 16.23 11.61
N ASN A 71 -5.80 15.76 11.61
CA ASN A 71 -5.40 14.38 12.02
C ASN A 71 -5.98 13.26 11.14
N GLN A 72 -6.33 13.56 9.89
CA GLN A 72 -6.85 12.57 8.94
C GLN A 72 -5.81 12.15 7.89
N GLY A 73 -4.53 12.43 8.10
CA GLY A 73 -3.43 12.02 7.23
C GLY A 73 -2.84 13.14 6.35
N ILE A 74 -3.39 14.37 6.44
CA ILE A 74 -2.87 15.57 5.78
C ILE A 74 -2.57 16.64 6.83
N THR A 75 -1.52 17.44 6.60
CA THR A 75 -1.14 18.53 7.49
C THR A 75 -2.16 19.68 7.44
N LEU A 76 -2.28 20.46 8.52
CA LEU A 76 -3.20 21.60 8.55
C LEU A 76 -2.90 22.67 7.48
N PRO A 77 -1.64 23.05 7.20
CA PRO A 77 -1.31 23.96 6.11
C PRO A 77 -1.82 23.49 4.74
N ASP A 78 -1.66 22.20 4.44
CA ASP A 78 -2.12 21.62 3.18
C ASP A 78 -3.64 21.61 3.06
N LEU A 79 -4.34 21.26 4.15
CA LEU A 79 -5.81 21.35 4.21
C LEU A 79 -6.32 22.79 3.99
N ILE A 80 -5.61 23.79 4.53
CA ILE A 80 -5.95 25.20 4.32
C ILE A 80 -5.73 25.59 2.85
N ASN A 81 -4.63 25.16 2.24
CA ASN A 81 -4.33 25.45 0.84
C ASN A 81 -5.40 24.86 -0.09
N GLU A 82 -5.76 23.59 0.10
CA GLU A 82 -6.82 22.96 -0.68
C GLU A 82 -8.20 23.63 -0.42
N GLY A 83 -8.48 24.01 0.82
CA GLY A 83 -9.66 24.80 1.16
C GLY A 83 -9.68 26.16 0.47
N ASN A 84 -8.54 26.83 0.35
CA ASN A 84 -8.40 28.12 -0.37
C ASN A 84 -8.66 27.95 -1.87
N LEU A 85 -8.21 26.83 -2.48
CA LEU A 85 -8.54 26.50 -3.87
C LEU A 85 -10.06 26.31 -4.05
N GLY A 86 -10.71 25.64 -3.09
CA GLY A 86 -12.16 25.53 -3.05
C GLY A 86 -12.86 26.89 -2.94
N LEU A 87 -12.37 27.78 -2.08
CA LEU A 87 -12.89 29.15 -1.92
C LEU A 87 -12.75 29.97 -3.21
N MET A 88 -11.63 29.88 -3.92
CA MET A 88 -11.43 30.57 -5.21
C MET A 88 -12.42 30.08 -6.27
N LYS A 89 -12.64 28.75 -6.37
CA LYS A 89 -13.66 28.19 -7.26
C LYS A 89 -15.07 28.66 -6.91
N ALA A 90 -15.37 28.76 -5.62
CA ALA A 90 -16.64 29.28 -5.15
C ALA A 90 -16.85 30.75 -5.55
N ALA A 91 -15.82 31.61 -5.39
CA ALA A 91 -15.87 33.02 -5.73
C ALA A 91 -16.11 33.26 -7.22
N GLN A 92 -15.55 32.43 -8.11
CA GLN A 92 -15.77 32.51 -9.55
C GLN A 92 -17.19 32.10 -9.99
N ARG A 93 -17.84 31.21 -9.20
CA ARG A 93 -19.15 30.63 -9.55
C ARG A 93 -20.30 31.20 -8.72
N PHE A 94 -20.00 32.13 -7.84
CA PHE A 94 -21.02 32.73 -6.97
C PHE A 94 -21.98 33.60 -7.77
N ASP A 95 -23.28 33.44 -7.44
CA ASP A 95 -24.37 34.21 -8.03
C ASP A 95 -25.09 35.07 -6.98
N GLU A 96 -24.83 36.38 -7.04
CA GLU A 96 -25.37 37.38 -6.13
C GLU A 96 -26.88 37.56 -6.26
N THR A 97 -27.52 37.17 -7.36
CA THR A 97 -28.96 37.37 -7.61
C THR A 97 -29.83 36.49 -6.71
N ARG A 98 -29.24 35.43 -6.14
CA ARG A 98 -29.96 34.48 -5.28
C ARG A 98 -30.19 34.96 -3.85
N GLY A 99 -29.66 36.11 -3.44
CA GLY A 99 -29.86 36.71 -2.12
C GLY A 99 -29.22 35.98 -0.93
N PHE A 100 -28.35 35.00 -1.15
CA PHE A 100 -27.61 34.29 -0.09
C PHE A 100 -26.26 34.93 0.16
N LYS A 101 -25.75 34.85 1.42
CA LYS A 101 -24.38 35.25 1.74
C LYS A 101 -23.36 34.35 1.04
N PHE A 102 -22.26 34.93 0.59
CA PHE A 102 -21.17 34.20 -0.08
C PHE A 102 -20.65 33.00 0.73
N ILE A 103 -20.48 33.16 2.04
CA ILE A 103 -20.02 32.11 2.95
C ILE A 103 -20.91 30.87 2.90
N SER A 104 -22.23 31.02 2.83
CA SER A 104 -23.19 29.90 2.79
C SER A 104 -23.02 29.03 1.54
N TYR A 105 -22.60 29.61 0.42
CA TYR A 105 -22.26 28.91 -0.81
C TYR A 105 -20.84 28.36 -0.78
N ALA A 106 -19.89 29.15 -0.34
CA ALA A 106 -18.46 28.79 -0.31
C ALA A 106 -18.15 27.58 0.57
N VAL A 107 -18.88 27.38 1.67
CA VAL A 107 -18.73 26.22 2.57
C VAL A 107 -18.75 24.90 1.82
N TRP A 108 -19.63 24.75 0.86
CA TRP A 108 -19.77 23.52 0.09
C TRP A 108 -18.53 23.23 -0.78
N TRP A 109 -18.00 24.27 -1.43
CA TRP A 109 -16.82 24.17 -2.26
C TRP A 109 -15.54 23.93 -1.44
N ILE A 110 -15.41 24.63 -0.30
CA ILE A 110 -14.29 24.43 0.62
C ILE A 110 -14.29 23.00 1.14
N ARG A 111 -15.43 22.52 1.63
CA ARG A 111 -15.57 21.14 2.13
C ARG A 111 -15.29 20.12 1.05
N GLN A 112 -15.82 20.32 -0.15
CA GLN A 112 -15.61 19.41 -1.28
C GLN A 112 -14.12 19.33 -1.66
N ALA A 113 -13.42 20.46 -1.73
CA ALA A 113 -11.99 20.50 -2.03
C ALA A 113 -11.17 19.78 -0.94
N ILE A 114 -11.45 20.04 0.34
CA ILE A 114 -10.78 19.37 1.46
C ILE A 114 -11.02 17.85 1.44
N LEU A 115 -12.26 17.41 1.25
CA LEU A 115 -12.59 15.98 1.20
C LEU A 115 -11.97 15.28 -0.02
N GLN A 116 -11.90 15.97 -1.14
CA GLN A 116 -11.21 15.47 -2.33
C GLN A 116 -9.70 15.31 -2.07
N ALA A 117 -9.06 16.31 -1.48
CA ALA A 117 -7.64 16.25 -1.11
C ALA A 117 -7.38 15.10 -0.11
N LEU A 118 -8.23 14.95 0.90
CA LEU A 118 -8.15 13.83 1.85
C LEU A 118 -8.27 12.47 1.14
N ALA A 119 -9.17 12.35 0.18
CA ALA A 119 -9.31 11.10 -0.57
C ALA A 119 -8.08 10.79 -1.44
N GLU A 120 -7.44 11.83 -2.00
CA GLU A 120 -6.34 11.66 -2.95
C GLU A 120 -4.97 11.58 -2.32
N GLN A 121 -4.73 12.30 -1.21
CA GLN A 121 -3.39 12.54 -0.67
C GLN A 121 -3.16 12.01 0.75
N SER A 122 -4.21 11.58 1.48
CA SER A 122 -4.09 11.16 2.88
C SER A 122 -3.37 9.83 3.07
N ARG A 123 -3.26 9.01 2.02
CA ARG A 123 -2.65 7.68 2.06
C ARG A 123 -1.37 7.64 1.25
N ILE A 124 -0.34 6.94 1.77
CA ILE A 124 0.92 6.68 1.03
C ILE A 124 0.63 5.94 -0.28
N VAL A 125 -0.20 4.90 -0.22
CA VAL A 125 -0.71 4.20 -1.41
C VAL A 125 -2.07 4.79 -1.76
N ARG A 126 -2.15 5.52 -2.89
CA ARG A 126 -3.38 6.16 -3.37
C ARG A 126 -4.46 5.12 -3.69
N LEU A 127 -5.67 5.36 -3.21
CA LEU A 127 -6.86 4.57 -3.55
C LEU A 127 -7.80 5.38 -4.45
N PRO A 128 -8.51 4.72 -5.38
CA PRO A 128 -9.57 5.37 -6.16
C PRO A 128 -10.70 5.89 -5.25
N VAL A 129 -11.27 7.06 -5.58
CA VAL A 129 -12.33 7.71 -4.79
C VAL A 129 -13.54 6.79 -4.58
N ASN A 130 -13.88 5.97 -5.59
CA ASN A 130 -14.98 5.01 -5.49
C ASN A 130 -14.73 3.94 -4.40
N LYS A 131 -13.50 3.41 -4.30
CA LYS A 131 -13.12 2.44 -3.25
C LYS A 131 -13.15 3.09 -1.87
N ILE A 132 -12.70 4.34 -1.74
CA ILE A 132 -12.79 5.11 -0.49
C ILE A 132 -14.26 5.32 -0.09
N GLY A 133 -15.13 5.62 -1.05
CA GLY A 133 -16.57 5.71 -0.82
C GLY A 133 -17.17 4.41 -0.28
N SER A 134 -16.79 3.27 -0.85
CA SER A 134 -17.21 1.94 -0.40
C SER A 134 -16.69 1.63 1.00
N ILE A 135 -15.40 1.87 1.28
CA ILE A 135 -14.80 1.70 2.61
C ILE A 135 -15.54 2.53 3.66
N ASN A 136 -15.86 3.79 3.35
CA ASN A 136 -16.60 4.66 4.27
C ASN A 136 -18.02 4.16 4.54
N ARG A 137 -18.70 3.56 3.56
CA ARG A 137 -20.03 2.93 3.75
C ARG A 137 -19.90 1.69 4.66
N ILE A 138 -18.92 0.85 4.41
CA ILE A 138 -18.65 -0.35 5.19
C ILE A 138 -18.32 0.00 6.65
N ASN A 139 -17.44 0.99 6.89
CA ASN A 139 -17.10 1.43 8.25
C ASN A 139 -18.32 1.99 9.01
N ARG A 140 -19.23 2.69 8.32
CA ARG A 140 -20.48 3.18 8.95
C ARG A 140 -21.44 2.04 9.27
N ALA A 141 -21.57 1.05 8.39
CA ALA A 141 -22.39 -0.14 8.62
C ALA A 141 -21.80 -0.97 9.77
N PHE A 142 -20.47 -1.17 9.79
CA PHE A 142 -19.75 -1.83 10.86
C PHE A 142 -20.07 -1.19 12.23
N ALA A 143 -19.83 0.11 12.38
CA ALA A 143 -20.10 0.81 13.64
C ALA A 143 -21.58 0.76 14.07
N ARG A 144 -22.52 0.72 13.11
CA ARG A 144 -23.95 0.62 13.41
C ARG A 144 -24.33 -0.80 13.86
N LEU A 145 -23.80 -1.84 13.20
CA LEU A 145 -24.07 -3.23 13.57
C LEU A 145 -23.39 -3.57 14.90
N GLU A 146 -22.16 -3.10 15.14
CA GLU A 146 -21.45 -3.25 16.41
C GLU A 146 -22.28 -2.67 17.57
N GLN A 147 -22.84 -1.48 17.38
CA GLN A 147 -23.73 -0.87 18.40
C GLN A 147 -25.02 -1.65 18.61
N THR A 148 -25.52 -2.37 17.57
CA THR A 148 -26.79 -3.11 17.66
C THR A 148 -26.60 -4.50 18.25
N TYR A 149 -25.50 -5.16 17.91
CA TYR A 149 -25.23 -6.57 18.29
C TYR A 149 -24.30 -6.69 19.50
N GLU A 150 -23.71 -5.57 19.98
CA GLU A 150 -22.73 -5.53 21.06
C GLU A 150 -21.53 -6.50 20.83
N ARG A 151 -21.25 -6.83 19.56
CA ARG A 151 -20.12 -7.65 19.09
C ARG A 151 -19.65 -7.19 17.73
N GLU A 152 -18.46 -7.62 17.34
CA GLU A 152 -17.96 -7.39 15.98
C GLU A 152 -18.85 -8.08 14.94
N PRO A 153 -19.36 -7.34 13.93
CA PRO A 153 -20.18 -7.91 12.87
C PRO A 153 -19.34 -8.75 11.89
N SER A 154 -19.90 -9.83 11.39
CA SER A 154 -19.29 -10.63 10.35
C SER A 154 -19.34 -9.93 8.98
N SER A 155 -18.42 -10.28 8.07
CA SER A 155 -18.42 -9.74 6.71
C SER A 155 -19.73 -10.06 5.94
N GLN A 156 -20.43 -11.13 6.30
CA GLN A 156 -21.72 -11.49 5.71
C GLN A 156 -22.84 -10.57 6.18
N GLU A 157 -22.92 -10.28 7.48
CA GLU A 157 -23.91 -9.36 8.05
C GLU A 157 -23.78 -7.94 7.50
N ILE A 158 -22.52 -7.47 7.29
CA ILE A 158 -22.26 -6.17 6.66
C ILE A 158 -22.70 -6.19 5.18
N ALA A 159 -22.41 -7.28 4.46
CA ALA A 159 -22.77 -7.45 3.06
C ALA A 159 -24.31 -7.46 2.86
N GLU A 160 -25.04 -8.15 3.73
CA GLU A 160 -26.51 -8.17 3.73
C GLU A 160 -27.09 -6.79 3.99
N MET A 161 -26.54 -6.04 4.97
CA MET A 161 -27.01 -4.69 5.29
C MET A 161 -26.77 -3.69 4.15
N LEU A 162 -25.68 -3.87 3.37
CA LEU A 162 -25.31 -2.94 2.29
C LEU A 162 -25.71 -3.43 0.89
N GLU A 163 -26.31 -4.63 0.79
CA GLU A 163 -26.64 -5.30 -0.48
C GLU A 163 -25.41 -5.45 -1.40
N MET A 164 -24.26 -5.86 -0.81
CA MET A 164 -22.98 -6.01 -1.48
C MET A 164 -22.53 -7.48 -1.46
N VAL A 165 -21.57 -7.82 -2.33
CA VAL A 165 -20.96 -9.16 -2.32
C VAL A 165 -20.03 -9.29 -1.11
N PRO A 166 -20.06 -10.41 -0.34
CA PRO A 166 -19.22 -10.61 0.86
C PRO A 166 -17.72 -10.52 0.58
N GLU A 167 -17.29 -10.91 -0.62
CA GLU A 167 -15.89 -10.82 -1.06
C GLU A 167 -15.41 -9.36 -1.15
N ASP A 168 -16.25 -8.46 -1.67
CA ASP A 168 -15.93 -7.02 -1.77
C ASP A 168 -15.79 -6.38 -0.38
N VAL A 169 -16.62 -6.82 0.57
CA VAL A 169 -16.51 -6.36 1.97
C VAL A 169 -15.21 -6.83 2.60
N LYS A 170 -14.82 -8.10 2.41
CA LYS A 170 -13.54 -8.64 2.91
C LYS A 170 -12.34 -7.90 2.30
N GLU A 171 -12.36 -7.64 0.99
CA GLU A 171 -11.29 -6.89 0.32
C GLU A 171 -11.19 -5.46 0.86
N ALA A 172 -12.33 -4.80 1.03
CA ALA A 172 -12.38 -3.45 1.55
C ALA A 172 -11.87 -3.35 3.00
N LEU A 173 -12.21 -4.32 3.86
CA LEU A 173 -11.72 -4.38 5.24
C LEU A 173 -10.21 -4.61 5.28
N LYS A 174 -9.64 -5.49 4.43
CA LYS A 174 -8.19 -5.67 4.31
C LYS A 174 -7.48 -4.39 3.86
N THR A 175 -8.07 -3.66 2.93
CA THR A 175 -7.48 -2.43 2.36
C THR A 175 -7.65 -1.21 3.29
N ASN A 176 -8.54 -1.30 4.29
CA ASN A 176 -8.80 -0.19 5.23
C ASN A 176 -7.62 0.10 6.17
N GLY A 177 -6.71 -0.87 6.39
CA GLY A 177 -5.55 -0.71 7.26
C GLY A 177 -4.70 0.51 6.89
N ARG A 178 -4.18 1.21 7.91
CA ARG A 178 -3.17 2.26 7.72
C ARG A 178 -1.79 1.62 7.62
N THR A 179 -0.93 2.23 6.81
CA THR A 179 0.48 1.86 6.75
C THR A 179 1.19 2.22 8.06
N VAL A 180 2.07 1.34 8.53
CA VAL A 180 2.92 1.56 9.70
C VAL A 180 4.36 1.73 9.21
N SER A 181 5.14 2.62 9.82
CA SER A 181 6.55 2.78 9.52
C SER A 181 7.32 1.55 10.02
N MET A 182 8.19 1.00 9.17
CA MET A 182 9.08 -0.10 9.55
C MET A 182 10.23 0.36 10.46
N ASP A 183 10.57 1.65 10.41
CA ASP A 183 11.58 2.26 11.29
C ASP A 183 11.00 2.68 12.64
N ALA A 184 9.70 2.49 12.86
CA ALA A 184 9.09 2.81 14.14
C ALA A 184 9.60 1.84 15.22
N PRO A 185 9.99 2.33 16.41
CA PRO A 185 10.39 1.48 17.51
C PRO A 185 9.19 0.62 17.97
N ILE A 186 9.46 -0.64 18.29
CA ILE A 186 8.43 -1.59 18.76
C ILE A 186 8.01 -1.25 20.19
N SER A 187 8.98 -0.87 21.00
CA SER A 187 8.82 -0.49 22.40
C SER A 187 9.54 0.84 22.63
N SER A 188 9.02 1.65 23.56
CA SER A 188 9.64 2.92 23.95
C SER A 188 10.95 2.75 24.74
N GLU A 189 11.28 1.54 25.15
CA GLU A 189 12.47 1.21 25.97
C GLU A 189 13.57 0.50 25.19
N GLU A 190 13.30 0.03 23.96
CA GLU A 190 14.24 -0.70 23.12
C GLU A 190 14.48 0.05 21.81
N ASP A 191 15.74 0.05 21.34
CA ASP A 191 16.12 0.63 20.04
C ASP A 191 15.73 -0.26 18.83
N ASN A 192 15.08 -1.41 19.09
CA ASN A 192 14.68 -2.35 18.05
C ASN A 192 13.53 -1.79 17.20
N THR A 193 13.69 -1.84 15.90
CA THR A 193 12.69 -1.39 14.92
C THR A 193 11.84 -2.56 14.41
N MET A 194 10.68 -2.25 13.82
CA MET A 194 9.84 -3.26 13.14
C MET A 194 10.62 -3.98 12.03
N TYR A 195 11.61 -3.32 11.42
CA TYR A 195 12.45 -3.89 10.38
C TYR A 195 13.31 -5.05 10.89
N ASP A 196 13.79 -4.98 12.13
CA ASP A 196 14.66 -6.01 12.71
C ASP A 196 13.92 -7.32 13.04
N VAL A 197 12.61 -7.28 13.16
CA VAL A 197 11.76 -8.45 13.48
C VAL A 197 11.33 -9.22 12.24
N ILE A 198 11.37 -8.59 11.07
CA ILE A 198 10.93 -9.25 9.83
C ILE A 198 12.00 -10.22 9.35
N PRO A 199 11.71 -11.55 9.28
CA PRO A 199 12.67 -12.53 8.81
C PRO A 199 12.95 -12.33 7.32
N SER A 200 14.22 -12.36 6.93
CA SER A 200 14.65 -12.40 5.54
C SER A 200 14.44 -13.81 4.98
N ASN A 201 13.53 -13.96 4.02
CA ASN A 201 13.30 -15.22 3.31
C ASN A 201 14.38 -15.51 2.24
N ASP A 202 15.16 -14.50 1.87
CA ASP A 202 16.19 -14.63 0.82
C ASP A 202 17.54 -15.15 1.37
N ALA A 203 17.74 -15.13 2.68
CA ALA A 203 18.92 -15.68 3.28
C ALA A 203 18.88 -17.21 3.17
N PRO A 204 19.88 -17.84 2.50
CA PRO A 204 19.93 -19.30 2.43
C PRO A 204 20.06 -19.88 3.84
N SER A 205 19.26 -20.91 4.13
CA SER A 205 19.37 -21.63 5.41
C SER A 205 20.83 -22.10 5.60
N PRO A 206 21.44 -21.88 6.78
CA PRO A 206 22.81 -22.31 7.04
C PRO A 206 23.02 -23.82 6.82
N ASP A 207 21.96 -24.61 7.03
CA ASP A 207 21.98 -26.05 6.84
C ASP A 207 22.03 -26.49 5.37
N ARG A 208 21.65 -25.64 4.43
CA ARG A 208 21.52 -25.96 3.02
C ARG A 208 22.87 -26.41 2.41
N ASN A 209 23.95 -25.73 2.77
CA ASN A 209 25.27 -26.08 2.27
C ASN A 209 25.74 -27.43 2.85
N LEU A 210 25.49 -27.67 4.14
CA LEU A 210 25.79 -28.93 4.79
C LEU A 210 25.01 -30.10 4.19
N ILE A 211 23.73 -29.92 3.92
CA ILE A 211 22.88 -30.93 3.26
C ILE A 211 23.40 -31.22 1.85
N ASN A 212 23.77 -30.20 1.08
CA ASN A 212 24.30 -30.36 -0.27
C ASN A 212 25.66 -31.12 -0.27
N GLU A 213 26.55 -30.78 0.65
CA GLU A 213 27.83 -31.49 0.81
C GLU A 213 27.61 -32.95 1.22
N SER A 214 26.72 -33.20 2.17
CA SER A 214 26.35 -34.55 2.59
C SER A 214 25.75 -35.36 1.45
N LEU A 215 24.85 -34.75 0.66
CA LEU A 215 24.28 -35.37 -0.54
C LEU A 215 25.36 -35.71 -1.58
N ALA A 216 26.26 -34.77 -1.85
CA ALA A 216 27.37 -35.00 -2.79
C ALA A 216 28.24 -36.17 -2.36
N TYR A 217 28.58 -36.25 -1.07
CA TYR A 217 29.35 -37.37 -0.51
C TYR A 217 28.63 -38.72 -0.65
N GLU A 218 27.32 -38.79 -0.34
CA GLU A 218 26.53 -40.02 -0.48
C GLU A 218 26.33 -40.41 -1.95
N ILE A 219 26.23 -39.47 -2.87
CA ILE A 219 26.22 -39.74 -4.32
C ILE A 219 27.54 -40.37 -4.74
N GLU A 220 28.67 -39.79 -4.34
CA GLU A 220 30.01 -40.33 -4.70
C GLU A 220 30.23 -41.72 -4.13
N ARG A 221 29.83 -41.95 -2.88
CA ARG A 221 29.86 -43.24 -2.21
C ARG A 221 28.97 -44.29 -2.91
N THR A 222 27.85 -43.88 -3.46
CA THR A 222 26.95 -44.76 -4.23
C THR A 222 27.56 -45.12 -5.59
N LEU A 223 28.17 -44.14 -6.26
CA LEU A 223 28.87 -44.37 -7.54
C LEU A 223 30.06 -45.27 -7.42
N CYS A 224 30.76 -45.31 -6.28
CA CYS A 224 31.88 -46.25 -6.01
C CYS A 224 31.42 -47.73 -5.95
N THR A 225 30.13 -48.02 -5.81
CA THR A 225 29.61 -49.40 -5.84
C THR A 225 29.42 -49.96 -7.25
N LEU A 226 29.48 -49.09 -8.25
CA LEU A 226 29.34 -49.43 -9.66
C LEU A 226 30.68 -49.77 -10.30
N SER A 227 30.66 -50.44 -11.46
CA SER A 227 31.86 -50.61 -12.23
C SER A 227 32.44 -49.25 -12.70
N PRO A 228 33.77 -49.11 -12.90
CA PRO A 228 34.37 -47.84 -13.30
C PRO A 228 33.77 -47.23 -14.58
N ARG A 229 33.35 -48.09 -15.52
CA ARG A 229 32.71 -47.69 -16.76
C ARG A 229 31.29 -47.17 -16.52
N GLU A 230 30.50 -47.86 -15.69
CA GLU A 230 29.11 -47.42 -15.34
C GLU A 230 29.14 -46.11 -14.56
N SER A 231 30.07 -45.97 -13.61
CA SER A 231 30.27 -44.74 -12.83
C SER A 231 30.65 -43.55 -13.71
N LYS A 232 31.57 -43.75 -14.67
CA LYS A 232 32.00 -42.68 -15.59
C LYS A 232 30.83 -42.22 -16.49
N VAL A 233 30.06 -43.16 -17.05
CA VAL A 233 28.88 -42.83 -17.87
C VAL A 233 27.85 -42.01 -17.09
N LEU A 234 27.56 -42.37 -15.83
CA LEU A 234 26.62 -41.62 -15.01
C LEU A 234 27.17 -40.25 -14.63
N LYS A 235 28.46 -40.12 -14.27
CA LYS A 235 29.11 -38.84 -13.97
C LYS A 235 28.98 -37.85 -15.13
N LEU A 236 29.30 -38.32 -16.34
CA LEU A 236 29.21 -37.52 -17.56
C LEU A 236 27.77 -37.15 -17.89
N TYR A 237 26.85 -38.11 -17.82
CA TYR A 237 25.45 -37.88 -18.17
C TYR A 237 24.73 -36.89 -17.25
N PHE A 238 24.98 -36.98 -15.94
CA PHE A 238 24.38 -36.06 -14.95
C PHE A 238 25.23 -34.80 -14.67
N GLY A 239 26.42 -34.69 -15.28
CA GLY A 239 27.35 -33.57 -15.08
C GLY A 239 27.90 -33.48 -13.66
N LEU A 240 28.06 -34.63 -12.95
CA LEU A 240 28.55 -34.64 -11.58
C LEU A 240 30.05 -34.28 -11.51
N GLY A 241 30.34 -33.13 -10.90
CA GLY A 241 31.68 -32.56 -10.83
C GLY A 241 32.12 -31.81 -12.09
N MET A 242 31.24 -31.55 -13.05
CA MET A 242 31.52 -30.85 -14.30
C MET A 242 30.62 -29.63 -14.48
N LYS A 243 31.00 -28.73 -15.41
CA LYS A 243 30.21 -27.50 -15.68
C LYS A 243 28.91 -27.79 -16.41
N HIS A 244 28.84 -28.80 -17.26
CA HIS A 244 27.70 -29.16 -18.09
C HIS A 244 27.49 -30.66 -18.18
N PRO A 245 26.24 -31.18 -18.25
CA PRO A 245 25.95 -32.56 -18.55
C PRO A 245 26.24 -32.86 -20.02
N PHE A 246 26.75 -34.04 -20.33
CA PHE A 246 27.04 -34.52 -21.68
C PHE A 246 25.83 -35.24 -22.27
N THR A 247 25.67 -35.14 -23.58
CA THR A 247 24.70 -35.92 -24.34
C THR A 247 25.16 -37.38 -24.53
N LEU A 248 24.19 -38.27 -24.85
CA LEU A 248 24.54 -39.67 -25.06
C LEU A 248 25.51 -39.91 -26.26
N GLU A 249 25.49 -38.99 -27.23
CA GLU A 249 26.37 -39.00 -28.41
C GLU A 249 27.79 -38.59 -28.03
N GLU A 250 27.96 -37.48 -27.34
CA GLU A 250 29.25 -37.00 -26.83
C GLU A 250 29.92 -38.01 -25.89
N ILE A 251 29.13 -38.66 -25.00
CA ILE A 251 29.65 -39.73 -24.14
C ILE A 251 30.08 -40.94 -24.96
N GLY A 252 29.36 -41.22 -26.05
CA GLY A 252 29.73 -42.27 -27.01
C GLY A 252 31.08 -42.01 -27.67
N GLU A 253 31.31 -40.78 -28.12
CA GLU A 253 32.58 -40.34 -28.70
C GLU A 253 33.74 -40.45 -27.69
N GLU A 254 33.55 -39.95 -26.46
CA GLU A 254 34.58 -39.97 -25.41
C GLU A 254 34.99 -41.40 -24.99
N LEU A 255 34.03 -42.33 -24.97
CA LEU A 255 34.25 -43.72 -24.55
C LEU A 255 34.43 -44.69 -25.72
N SER A 256 34.43 -44.23 -26.98
CA SER A 256 34.47 -45.03 -28.21
C SER A 256 33.35 -46.10 -28.24
N LEU A 257 32.11 -45.70 -27.88
CA LEU A 257 30.94 -46.56 -27.82
C LEU A 257 29.82 -46.00 -28.69
N THR A 258 28.90 -46.86 -29.13
CA THR A 258 27.68 -46.41 -29.82
C THR A 258 26.69 -45.76 -28.81
N ARG A 259 25.94 -44.80 -29.27
CA ARG A 259 24.88 -44.11 -28.47
C ARG A 259 23.97 -45.09 -27.74
N GLU A 260 23.54 -46.13 -28.45
CA GLU A 260 22.65 -47.16 -27.88
C GLU A 260 23.34 -47.95 -26.75
N ARG A 261 24.65 -48.24 -26.92
CA ARG A 261 25.42 -48.91 -25.88
C ARG A 261 25.61 -48.09 -24.63
N VAL A 262 25.80 -46.78 -24.77
CA VAL A 262 25.82 -45.81 -23.64
C VAL A 262 24.47 -45.79 -22.92
N ARG A 263 23.36 -45.79 -23.67
CA ARG A 263 22.00 -45.85 -23.11
C ARG A 263 21.79 -47.13 -22.28
N GLN A 264 22.18 -48.28 -22.81
CA GLN A 264 22.06 -49.57 -22.09
C GLN A 264 22.89 -49.56 -20.80
N ILE A 265 24.12 -49.04 -20.84
CA ILE A 265 24.98 -48.96 -19.65
C ILE A 265 24.34 -48.05 -18.61
N LYS A 266 23.84 -46.86 -19.01
CA LYS A 266 23.14 -45.93 -18.14
C LYS A 266 21.95 -46.59 -17.44
N GLU A 267 21.05 -47.23 -18.20
CA GLU A 267 19.85 -47.87 -17.64
C GLU A 267 20.19 -48.99 -16.69
N LYS A 268 21.20 -49.82 -17.02
CA LYS A 268 21.67 -50.88 -16.17
C LYS A 268 22.27 -50.38 -14.86
N ALA A 269 23.05 -49.29 -14.94
CA ALA A 269 23.64 -48.64 -13.78
C ALA A 269 22.55 -48.03 -12.85
N ILE A 270 21.55 -47.33 -13.40
CA ILE A 270 20.44 -46.80 -12.63
C ILE A 270 19.64 -47.90 -11.94
N LYS A 271 19.30 -48.98 -12.65
CA LYS A 271 18.59 -50.13 -12.04
C LYS A 271 19.41 -50.73 -10.89
N ARG A 272 20.75 -50.88 -11.04
CA ARG A 272 21.61 -51.38 -9.95
C ARG A 272 21.56 -50.48 -8.72
N ILE A 273 21.57 -49.12 -8.89
CA ILE A 273 21.48 -48.18 -7.78
C ILE A 273 20.11 -48.32 -7.10
N GLN A 274 19.01 -48.46 -7.87
CA GLN A 274 17.64 -48.57 -7.33
C GLN A 274 17.46 -49.79 -6.41
N PHE A 275 18.14 -50.92 -6.71
CA PHE A 275 18.06 -52.13 -5.89
C PHE A 275 19.01 -52.10 -4.69
N THR A 276 19.89 -51.11 -4.58
CA THR A 276 20.85 -51.03 -3.48
C THR A 276 20.21 -50.37 -2.25
N THR A 277 20.57 -50.81 -1.04
CA THR A 277 20.11 -50.26 0.25
C THR A 277 20.38 -48.74 0.35
N ARG A 278 21.41 -48.25 -0.34
CA ARG A 278 21.80 -46.84 -0.40
C ARG A 278 20.79 -45.95 -1.13
N CYS A 279 19.99 -46.54 -2.01
CA CYS A 279 18.88 -45.78 -2.64
C CYS A 279 17.91 -45.22 -1.59
N ARG A 280 17.72 -45.88 -0.46
CA ARG A 280 16.88 -45.39 0.66
C ARG A 280 17.48 -44.13 1.28
N ILE A 281 18.83 -44.11 1.45
CA ILE A 281 19.51 -42.92 2.00
C ILE A 281 19.40 -41.74 1.04
N LEU A 282 19.60 -41.96 -0.27
CA LEU A 282 19.43 -40.88 -1.25
C LEU A 282 17.98 -40.36 -1.32
N LYS A 283 16.98 -41.20 -1.07
CA LYS A 283 15.59 -40.79 -1.02
C LYS A 283 15.27 -39.86 0.16
N THR A 284 15.96 -39.95 1.29
CA THR A 284 15.76 -39.07 2.44
C THR A 284 16.12 -37.61 2.16
N TYR A 285 16.92 -37.36 1.11
CA TYR A 285 17.29 -36.01 0.67
C TYR A 285 16.24 -35.38 -0.29
N LEU A 286 15.24 -36.14 -0.71
CA LEU A 286 14.18 -35.64 -1.61
C LEU A 286 12.95 -35.11 -0.85
N GLY A 287 12.89 -35.27 0.46
CA GLY A 287 11.78 -34.90 1.32
C GLY A 287 10.81 -36.04 1.57
#